data_444a45ddf64dcd67e0a3e1643c97e09c
#
_entry.id   444a45ddf64dcd67e0a3e1643c97e09c
#
_cell.length_a   1.000
_cell.length_b   1.000
_cell.length_c   1.000
_cell.angle_alpha   90.00
_cell.angle_beta   90.00
_cell.angle_gamma   90.00
#
_symmetry.space_group_name_H-M   'P 1'
#
loop_
_entity.id
_entity.type
_entity.pdbx_description
1 polymer ?
#
loop_
_entity_poly.entity_id
_entity_poly.type
_entity_poly.pdbx_seq_one_letter_code
_entity_poly.pdbx_strand_id
1 'polypeptide(L)'
;ETIDWVDNFDQSLQEPSVLPAILPNLLVNGASGIAVGMATNIAPHNLSEICDGITLVIENPQANVDDLMKVVKAPDFPTGAEIWGLSGVRDAFATGRGRVVVQAKHIIEDVKKQDRERLVFTEIPYQVNKATLVMKIAELIKGKKLEGVSEVRDESDRKGMRIVLE
;
A
#
# COMPACT_ATOMS: atom_id res chain seq x y z
N GLU A 1 30.54 -10.35 9.06
CA GLU A 1 30.39 -9.33 10.13
C GLU A 1 28.99 -8.71 10.21
N THR A 2 28.13 -8.97 9.23
CA THR A 2 26.77 -8.39 9.17
C THR A 2 25.66 -9.35 9.58
N ILE A 3 25.98 -10.64 9.76
CA ILE A 3 25.01 -11.67 10.13
C ILE A 3 25.68 -12.73 11.01
N ASP A 4 24.86 -13.43 11.80
CA ASP A 4 25.30 -14.60 12.56
C ASP A 4 25.25 -15.82 11.66
N TRP A 5 26.21 -16.72 11.83
CA TRP A 5 26.31 -17.99 11.17
C TRP A 5 25.92 -19.11 12.15
N VAL A 6 25.12 -20.04 11.69
CA VAL A 6 24.65 -21.19 12.46
C VAL A 6 25.01 -22.48 11.72
N ASP A 7 25.17 -23.58 12.46
CA ASP A 7 25.40 -24.86 11.85
C ASP A 7 24.15 -25.32 11.08
N ASN A 8 24.35 -25.93 9.92
CA ASN A 8 23.27 -26.56 9.15
C ASN A 8 22.74 -27.81 9.89
N PHE A 9 21.72 -28.47 9.33
CA PHE A 9 21.03 -29.60 9.98
C PHE A 9 21.96 -30.72 10.42
N ASP A 10 22.98 -31.07 9.64
CA ASP A 10 23.93 -32.17 9.92
C ASP A 10 25.23 -31.66 10.55
N GLN A 11 25.34 -30.38 10.86
CA GLN A 11 26.50 -29.72 11.46
C GLN A 11 27.80 -29.89 10.64
N SER A 12 27.68 -30.15 9.36
CA SER A 12 28.81 -30.30 8.45
C SER A 12 29.30 -29.00 7.86
N LEU A 13 28.40 -28.01 7.76
CA LEU A 13 28.66 -26.68 7.23
C LEU A 13 27.95 -25.61 8.05
N GLN A 14 28.34 -24.36 7.87
CA GLN A 14 27.64 -23.22 8.44
C GLN A 14 26.85 -22.46 7.38
N GLU A 15 25.69 -21.98 7.77
CA GLU A 15 24.80 -21.20 6.94
C GLU A 15 24.42 -19.88 7.64
N PRO A 16 24.09 -18.81 6.91
CA PRO A 16 23.65 -17.57 7.51
C PRO A 16 22.29 -17.74 8.20
N SER A 17 22.16 -17.24 9.44
CA SER A 17 20.90 -17.27 10.19
C SER A 17 19.75 -16.53 9.50
N VAL A 18 20.09 -15.53 8.69
CA VAL A 18 19.17 -14.77 7.82
C VAL A 18 19.87 -14.43 6.51
N LEU A 19 19.13 -14.27 5.42
CA LEU A 19 19.69 -13.79 4.16
C LEU A 19 19.96 -12.28 4.29
N PRO A 20 21.22 -11.84 4.16
CA PRO A 20 21.53 -10.41 4.22
C PRO A 20 20.98 -9.69 3.00
N ALA A 21 20.45 -8.48 3.21
CA ALA A 21 19.97 -7.62 2.14
C ALA A 21 20.67 -6.26 2.21
N ILE A 22 21.07 -5.73 1.06
CA ILE A 22 21.68 -4.39 0.97
C ILE A 22 20.64 -3.30 1.24
N LEU A 23 19.39 -3.54 0.82
CA LEU A 23 18.28 -2.63 1.01
C LEU A 23 17.36 -3.13 2.14
N PRO A 24 16.69 -2.23 2.86
CA PRO A 24 15.72 -2.58 3.91
C PRO A 24 14.41 -3.12 3.31
N ASN A 25 14.48 -4.27 2.62
CA ASN A 25 13.40 -4.81 1.80
C ASN A 25 12.11 -5.07 2.58
N LEU A 26 12.19 -5.45 3.85
CA LEU A 26 11.00 -5.69 4.68
C LEU A 26 10.11 -4.44 4.76
N LEU A 27 10.71 -3.27 4.93
CA LEU A 27 9.98 -2.01 5.05
C LEU A 27 9.63 -1.40 3.68
N VAL A 28 10.54 -1.50 2.72
CA VAL A 28 10.33 -0.93 1.37
C VAL A 28 9.28 -1.71 0.59
N ASN A 29 9.36 -3.05 0.58
CA ASN A 29 8.44 -3.89 -0.18
C ASN A 29 7.21 -4.32 0.64
N GLY A 30 7.30 -4.21 1.96
CA GLY A 30 6.31 -4.82 2.85
C GLY A 30 6.39 -6.34 2.87
N ALA A 31 5.52 -6.95 3.63
CA ALA A 31 5.38 -8.40 3.70
C ALA A 31 3.94 -8.77 4.05
N SER A 32 3.43 -9.83 3.45
CA SER A 32 2.12 -10.40 3.76
C SER A 32 2.25 -11.90 3.91
N GLY A 33 1.71 -12.45 4.99
CA GLY A 33 1.77 -13.87 5.24
C GLY A 33 0.76 -14.33 6.28
N ILE A 34 0.32 -15.58 6.13
CA ILE A 34 -0.62 -16.23 7.03
C ILE A 34 0.08 -17.45 7.61
N ALA A 35 0.12 -17.54 8.94
CA ALA A 35 0.62 -18.69 9.67
C ALA A 35 -0.48 -19.24 10.59
N VAL A 36 -0.21 -20.37 11.26
CA VAL A 36 -1.15 -20.90 12.24
C VAL A 36 -1.17 -20.00 13.48
N GLY A 37 -2.33 -19.46 13.79
CA GLY A 37 -2.54 -18.61 14.96
C GLY A 37 -2.10 -17.16 14.81
N MET A 38 -1.47 -16.77 13.69
CA MET A 38 -1.06 -15.39 13.44
C MET A 38 -1.00 -15.04 11.95
N ALA A 39 -1.07 -13.76 11.63
CA ALA A 39 -0.85 -13.23 10.29
C ALA A 39 -0.06 -11.93 10.37
N THR A 40 0.68 -11.63 9.30
CA THR A 40 1.35 -10.35 9.13
C THR A 40 0.90 -9.67 7.85
N ASN A 41 0.83 -8.35 7.88
CA ASN A 41 0.56 -7.53 6.71
C ASN A 41 1.25 -6.18 6.87
N ILE A 42 2.52 -6.13 6.46
CA ILE A 42 3.35 -4.93 6.50
C ILE A 42 3.22 -4.23 5.17
N ALA A 43 2.78 -2.97 5.20
CA ALA A 43 2.64 -2.16 4.00
C ALA A 43 4.03 -1.76 3.44
N PRO A 44 4.16 -1.54 2.12
CA PRO A 44 5.37 -0.97 1.51
C PRO A 44 5.54 0.50 1.88
N HIS A 45 6.81 0.97 1.85
CA HIS A 45 7.17 2.34 2.17
C HIS A 45 8.15 2.92 1.15
N ASN A 46 8.26 4.23 1.11
CA ASN A 46 9.21 4.93 0.26
C ASN A 46 10.65 4.65 0.69
N LEU A 47 11.50 4.27 -0.27
CA LEU A 47 12.90 3.92 0.00
C LEU A 47 13.68 5.10 0.63
N SER A 48 13.50 6.31 0.12
CA SER A 48 14.21 7.48 0.65
C SER A 48 13.79 7.77 2.08
N GLU A 49 12.49 7.76 2.36
CA GLU A 49 11.96 7.97 3.72
C GLU A 49 12.48 6.89 4.70
N ILE A 50 12.56 5.64 4.27
CA ILE A 50 13.11 4.55 5.10
C ILE A 50 14.60 4.76 5.36
N CYS A 51 15.38 5.16 4.35
CA CYS A 51 16.81 5.46 4.55
C CYS A 51 17.00 6.64 5.52
N ASP A 52 16.20 7.69 5.40
CA ASP A 52 16.21 8.83 6.32
C ASP A 52 15.82 8.39 7.75
N GLY A 53 14.84 7.52 7.89
CA GLY A 53 14.45 6.93 9.16
C GLY A 53 15.56 6.10 9.80
N ILE A 54 16.28 5.29 9.02
CA ILE A 54 17.44 4.52 9.48
C ILE A 54 18.54 5.47 9.95
N THR A 55 18.83 6.51 9.18
CA THR A 55 19.84 7.52 9.53
C THR A 55 19.46 8.20 10.85
N LEU A 56 18.21 8.59 11.01
CA LEU A 56 17.72 9.19 12.26
C LEU A 56 17.93 8.27 13.47
N VAL A 57 17.66 6.96 13.33
CA VAL A 57 17.86 5.99 14.43
C VAL A 57 19.35 5.79 14.74
N ILE A 58 20.21 5.82 13.74
CA ILE A 58 21.67 5.73 13.95
C ILE A 58 22.18 6.96 14.71
N GLU A 59 21.73 8.15 14.33
CA GLU A 59 22.11 9.41 14.97
C GLU A 59 21.49 9.59 16.36
N ASN A 60 20.25 9.12 16.52
CA ASN A 60 19.52 9.18 17.79
C ASN A 60 18.85 7.84 18.11
N PRO A 61 19.56 6.89 18.78
CA PRO A 61 19.01 5.58 19.16
C PRO A 61 17.81 5.65 20.11
N GLN A 62 17.53 6.81 20.70
CA GLN A 62 16.37 7.03 21.57
C GLN A 62 15.18 7.67 20.83
N ALA A 63 15.25 7.80 19.50
CA ALA A 63 14.16 8.31 18.69
C ALA A 63 12.87 7.49 18.92
N ASN A 64 11.79 8.18 19.15
CA ASN A 64 10.47 7.57 19.31
C ASN A 64 9.68 7.54 18.00
N VAL A 65 8.49 6.94 18.03
CA VAL A 65 7.62 6.82 16.85
C VAL A 65 7.26 8.19 16.25
N ASP A 66 6.99 9.19 17.11
CA ASP A 66 6.63 10.53 16.65
C ASP A 66 7.82 11.23 15.95
N ASP A 67 9.06 10.94 16.37
CA ASP A 67 10.25 11.44 15.70
C ASP A 67 10.44 10.76 14.34
N LEU A 68 10.24 9.45 14.26
CA LEU A 68 10.33 8.69 13.01
C LEU A 68 9.24 9.12 12.02
N MET A 69 8.04 9.42 12.47
CA MET A 69 6.95 9.90 11.60
C MET A 69 7.18 11.29 11.00
N LYS A 70 8.20 12.03 11.43
CA LYS A 70 8.60 13.28 10.76
C LYS A 70 9.28 13.01 9.42
N VAL A 71 9.94 11.87 9.28
CA VAL A 71 10.65 11.44 8.07
C VAL A 71 9.91 10.32 7.33
N VAL A 72 9.41 9.30 8.03
CA VAL A 72 8.57 8.22 7.48
C VAL A 72 7.11 8.54 7.78
N LYS A 73 6.45 9.23 6.88
CA LYS A 73 5.12 9.79 7.12
C LYS A 73 4.00 8.77 7.16
N ALA A 74 4.01 7.85 6.18
CA ALA A 74 2.99 6.82 5.99
C ALA A 74 3.50 5.74 5.01
N PRO A 75 2.77 4.62 4.87
CA PRO A 75 2.98 3.69 3.76
C PRO A 75 2.96 4.39 2.41
N ASP A 76 3.79 3.91 1.47
CA ASP A 76 3.84 4.39 0.09
C ASP A 76 3.56 3.20 -0.85
N PHE A 77 2.39 3.23 -1.48
CA PHE A 77 1.92 2.10 -2.28
C PHE A 77 2.31 2.27 -3.76
N PRO A 78 2.83 1.21 -4.42
CA PRO A 78 3.26 1.28 -5.81
C PRO A 78 2.12 1.56 -6.80
N THR A 79 0.88 1.36 -6.37
CA THR A 79 -0.34 1.66 -7.16
C THR A 79 -0.88 3.07 -6.92
N GLY A 80 -0.20 3.89 -6.13
CA GLY A 80 -0.66 5.22 -5.74
C GLY A 80 -1.85 5.17 -4.79
N ALA A 81 -2.89 5.95 -5.06
CA ALA A 81 -4.05 6.19 -4.21
C ALA A 81 -3.76 7.14 -3.03
N GLU A 82 -4.77 7.43 -2.21
CA GLU A 82 -4.67 8.42 -1.14
C GLU A 82 -4.97 7.79 0.21
N ILE A 83 -4.11 8.05 1.20
CA ILE A 83 -4.35 7.63 2.59
C ILE A 83 -5.20 8.68 3.28
N TRP A 84 -6.33 8.25 3.83
CA TRP A 84 -7.26 9.12 4.54
C TRP A 84 -7.13 8.98 6.06
N GLY A 85 -6.56 10.04 6.66
CA GLY A 85 -6.29 10.09 8.09
C GLY A 85 -5.01 9.37 8.50
N LEU A 86 -4.28 9.97 9.43
CA LEU A 86 -2.98 9.44 9.91
C LEU A 86 -3.08 8.69 11.24
N SER A 87 -4.22 8.73 11.93
CA SER A 87 -4.37 8.06 13.23
C SER A 87 -4.11 6.56 13.15
N GLY A 88 -4.70 5.88 12.15
CA GLY A 88 -4.48 4.46 11.95
C GLY A 88 -3.05 4.11 11.52
N VAL A 89 -2.36 5.00 10.80
CA VAL A 89 -0.93 4.85 10.48
C VAL A 89 -0.09 4.95 11.75
N ARG A 90 -0.36 5.96 12.60
CA ARG A 90 0.32 6.14 13.87
C ARG A 90 0.12 4.95 14.80
N ASP A 91 -1.11 4.45 14.90
CA ASP A 91 -1.43 3.26 15.70
C ASP A 91 -0.67 2.04 15.18
N ALA A 92 -0.61 1.84 13.86
CA ALA A 92 0.14 0.76 13.24
C ALA A 92 1.63 0.84 13.55
N PHE A 93 2.24 2.02 13.46
CA PHE A 93 3.66 2.22 13.78
C PHE A 93 3.96 2.08 15.28
N ALA A 94 3.07 2.55 16.15
CA ALA A 94 3.27 2.50 17.60
C ALA A 94 3.02 1.12 18.22
N THR A 95 2.04 0.37 17.71
CA THR A 95 1.56 -0.86 18.34
C THR A 95 1.66 -2.11 17.45
N GLY A 96 2.02 -1.94 16.18
CA GLY A 96 1.96 -3.00 15.17
C GLY A 96 0.53 -3.31 14.70
N ARG A 97 -0.47 -2.54 15.14
CA ARG A 97 -1.87 -2.73 14.75
C ARG A 97 -2.53 -1.38 14.47
N GLY A 98 -3.00 -1.18 13.24
CA GLY A 98 -3.69 0.04 12.86
C GLY A 98 -4.53 -0.18 11.61
N ARG A 99 -5.57 0.64 11.44
CA ARG A 99 -6.41 0.62 10.25
C ARG A 99 -6.03 1.78 9.33
N VAL A 100 -5.32 1.48 8.26
CA VAL A 100 -5.00 2.44 7.21
C VAL A 100 -6.12 2.45 6.18
N VAL A 101 -6.78 3.58 6.01
CA VAL A 101 -7.84 3.75 5.01
C VAL A 101 -7.24 4.33 3.75
N VAL A 102 -7.35 3.59 2.65
CA VAL A 102 -6.83 4.00 1.35
C VAL A 102 -7.98 4.19 0.37
N GLN A 103 -8.04 5.33 -0.29
CA GLN A 103 -9.06 5.66 -1.27
C GLN A 103 -8.46 5.81 -2.66
N ALA A 104 -9.26 5.45 -3.66
CA ALA A 104 -8.90 5.63 -5.05
C ALA A 104 -8.78 7.12 -5.39
N LYS A 105 -7.79 7.47 -6.20
CA LYS A 105 -7.68 8.82 -6.75
C LYS A 105 -8.60 8.97 -7.95
N HIS A 106 -9.32 10.07 -7.99
CA HIS A 106 -10.30 10.34 -9.04
C HIS A 106 -10.23 11.78 -9.54
N ILE A 107 -10.74 11.96 -10.74
CA ILE A 107 -10.98 13.27 -11.37
C ILE A 107 -12.41 13.29 -11.92
N ILE A 108 -13.00 14.48 -11.99
CA ILE A 108 -14.29 14.68 -12.63
C ILE A 108 -14.03 15.31 -13.99
N GLU A 109 -14.64 14.75 -15.04
CA GLU A 109 -14.56 15.24 -16.41
C GLU A 109 -15.95 15.64 -16.90
N ASP A 110 -16.11 16.85 -17.43
CA ASP A 110 -17.34 17.30 -18.04
C ASP A 110 -17.55 16.65 -19.44
N VAL A 111 -18.72 16.15 -19.69
CA VAL A 111 -19.10 15.63 -21.02
C VAL A 111 -19.70 16.77 -21.85
N LYS A 112 -18.91 17.41 -22.71
CA LYS A 112 -19.19 18.63 -23.48
C LYS A 112 -20.51 18.66 -24.30
N LYS A 113 -21.26 17.57 -24.40
CA LYS A 113 -22.49 17.49 -25.20
C LYS A 113 -23.72 16.98 -24.45
N GLN A 114 -23.56 16.60 -23.22
CA GLN A 114 -24.62 16.10 -22.36
C GLN A 114 -24.42 16.77 -21.01
N ASP A 115 -25.49 17.17 -20.36
CA ASP A 115 -25.45 17.73 -18.99
C ASP A 115 -25.11 16.59 -17.99
N ARG A 116 -23.92 16.00 -18.18
CA ARG A 116 -23.42 14.83 -17.45
C ARG A 116 -21.95 15.00 -17.14
N GLU A 117 -21.54 14.46 -16.02
CA GLU A 117 -20.15 14.34 -15.56
C GLU A 117 -19.68 12.90 -15.66
N ARG A 118 -18.37 12.71 -15.81
CA ARG A 118 -17.70 11.43 -15.71
C ARG A 118 -16.80 11.43 -14.49
N LEU A 119 -16.96 10.43 -13.64
CA LEU A 119 -16.03 10.17 -12.56
C LEU A 119 -14.98 9.18 -13.07
N VAL A 120 -13.73 9.63 -13.14
CA VAL A 120 -12.61 8.86 -13.67
C VAL A 120 -11.65 8.51 -12.56
N PHE A 121 -11.46 7.22 -12.28
CA PHE A 121 -10.48 6.73 -11.33
C PHE A 121 -9.17 6.45 -12.05
N THR A 122 -8.10 7.10 -11.59
CA THR A 122 -6.75 7.00 -12.15
C THR A 122 -5.84 6.09 -11.33
N GLU A 123 -6.18 5.91 -10.06
CA GLU A 123 -5.45 5.05 -9.13
C GLU A 123 -6.45 4.31 -8.23
N ILE A 124 -6.16 3.04 -7.92
CA ILE A 124 -6.96 2.23 -6.99
C ILE A 124 -6.09 1.73 -5.83
N PRO A 125 -6.68 1.42 -4.66
CA PRO A 125 -5.93 0.93 -3.53
C PRO A 125 -5.09 -0.30 -3.83
N TYR A 126 -3.93 -0.36 -3.19
CA TYR A 126 -2.99 -1.48 -3.31
C TYR A 126 -3.67 -2.83 -3.02
N GLN A 127 -3.30 -3.87 -3.78
CA GLN A 127 -3.86 -5.23 -3.70
C GLN A 127 -5.35 -5.35 -4.08
N VAL A 128 -6.00 -4.30 -4.55
CA VAL A 128 -7.35 -4.39 -5.10
C VAL A 128 -7.28 -4.91 -6.54
N ASN A 129 -7.99 -6.00 -6.83
CA ASN A 129 -8.12 -6.51 -8.18
C ASN A 129 -9.08 -5.63 -9.00
N LYS A 130 -8.54 -4.99 -10.05
CA LYS A 130 -9.28 -4.05 -10.92
C LYS A 130 -10.51 -4.70 -11.57
N ALA A 131 -10.37 -5.89 -12.14
CA ALA A 131 -11.46 -6.56 -12.82
C ALA A 131 -12.62 -6.90 -11.87
N THR A 132 -12.28 -7.42 -10.69
CA THR A 132 -13.28 -7.70 -9.65
C THR A 132 -13.96 -6.44 -9.15
N LEU A 133 -13.22 -5.33 -9.01
CA LEU A 133 -13.78 -4.03 -8.63
C LEU A 133 -14.78 -3.53 -9.67
N VAL A 134 -14.41 -3.54 -10.95
CA VAL A 134 -15.29 -3.10 -12.07
C VAL A 134 -16.54 -3.98 -12.15
N MET A 135 -16.42 -5.30 -12.04
CA MET A 135 -17.57 -6.20 -11.99
C MET A 135 -18.50 -5.88 -10.83
N LYS A 136 -17.97 -5.64 -9.64
CA LYS A 136 -18.78 -5.32 -8.47
C LYS A 136 -19.50 -3.98 -8.60
N ILE A 137 -18.87 -2.98 -9.21
CA ILE A 137 -19.51 -1.70 -9.52
C ILE A 137 -20.64 -1.91 -10.54
N ALA A 138 -20.40 -2.68 -11.61
CA ALA A 138 -21.43 -2.99 -12.60
C ALA A 138 -22.64 -3.73 -12.00
N GLU A 139 -22.42 -4.65 -11.07
CA GLU A 139 -23.49 -5.32 -10.32
C GLU A 139 -24.31 -4.34 -9.48
N LEU A 140 -23.66 -3.38 -8.82
CA LEU A 140 -24.33 -2.34 -8.02
C LEU A 140 -25.18 -1.41 -8.89
N ILE A 141 -24.68 -1.03 -10.07
CA ILE A 141 -25.42 -0.23 -11.05
C ILE A 141 -26.63 -1.03 -11.53
N LYS A 142 -26.44 -2.28 -11.98
CA LYS A 142 -27.51 -3.16 -12.44
C LYS A 142 -28.57 -3.42 -11.37
N GLY A 143 -28.14 -3.54 -10.12
CA GLY A 143 -29.00 -3.72 -8.96
C GLY A 143 -29.67 -2.43 -8.48
N LYS A 144 -29.48 -1.29 -9.17
CA LYS A 144 -29.99 0.05 -8.78
C LYS A 144 -29.60 0.46 -7.35
N LYS A 145 -28.45 -0.01 -6.86
CA LYS A 145 -27.89 0.35 -5.56
C LYS A 145 -26.96 1.56 -5.64
N LEU A 146 -26.56 1.94 -6.84
CA LEU A 146 -25.75 3.10 -7.15
C LEU A 146 -26.59 4.03 -8.02
N GLU A 147 -27.15 5.07 -7.39
CA GLU A 147 -27.97 6.07 -8.08
C GLU A 147 -27.08 7.08 -8.80
N GLY A 148 -27.57 7.60 -9.93
CA GLY A 148 -26.86 8.62 -10.73
C GLY A 148 -25.74 8.07 -11.62
N VAL A 149 -25.43 6.78 -11.59
CA VAL A 149 -24.43 6.15 -12.46
C VAL A 149 -25.14 5.19 -13.43
N SER A 150 -24.92 5.41 -14.71
CA SER A 150 -25.54 4.60 -15.77
C SER A 150 -24.64 3.47 -16.25
N GLU A 151 -23.33 3.68 -16.25
CA GLU A 151 -22.36 2.74 -16.83
C GLU A 151 -21.02 2.80 -16.13
N VAL A 152 -20.28 1.68 -16.14
CA VAL A 152 -18.88 1.62 -15.76
C VAL A 152 -18.08 1.01 -16.91
N ARG A 153 -16.95 1.63 -17.27
CA ARG A 153 -16.03 1.17 -18.31
C ARG A 153 -14.60 1.15 -17.81
N ASP A 154 -13.84 0.15 -18.25
CA ASP A 154 -12.39 0.12 -18.08
C ASP A 154 -11.74 0.63 -19.37
N GLU A 155 -11.23 1.85 -19.35
CA GLU A 155 -10.54 2.52 -20.45
C GLU A 155 -9.02 2.54 -20.24
N SER A 156 -8.50 1.70 -19.34
CA SER A 156 -7.06 1.66 -19.03
C SER A 156 -6.25 1.25 -20.27
N ASP A 157 -5.15 1.96 -20.52
CA ASP A 157 -4.25 1.73 -21.63
C ASP A 157 -2.78 1.79 -21.19
N ARG A 158 -1.84 1.89 -22.14
CA ARG A 158 -0.40 2.01 -21.87
C ARG A 158 -0.02 3.30 -21.13
N LYS A 159 -0.88 4.30 -21.12
CA LYS A 159 -0.65 5.59 -20.44
C LYS A 159 -1.02 5.52 -18.96
N GLY A 160 -1.82 4.55 -18.57
CA GLY A 160 -2.20 4.35 -17.17
C GLY A 160 -3.58 3.74 -16.97
N MET A 161 -3.94 3.67 -15.69
CA MET A 161 -5.24 3.21 -15.26
C MET A 161 -6.30 4.28 -15.52
N ARG A 162 -7.46 3.83 -16.04
CA ARG A 162 -8.61 4.70 -16.28
C ARG A 162 -9.90 3.89 -16.17
N ILE A 163 -10.58 3.99 -15.02
CA ILE A 163 -11.91 3.42 -14.82
C ILE A 163 -12.90 4.58 -14.82
N VAL A 164 -13.88 4.52 -15.72
CA VAL A 164 -14.83 5.61 -15.95
C VAL A 164 -16.22 5.18 -15.49
N LEU A 165 -16.85 6.01 -14.63
CA LEU A 165 -18.27 5.94 -14.28
C LEU A 165 -18.99 7.13 -14.92
N GLU A 166 -20.11 6.86 -15.59
CA GLU A 166 -20.92 7.87 -16.29
C GLU A 166 -22.38 7.87 -15.80
#